data_45be86ea229112e52dfc144deea572a6
#
_entry.id   45be86ea229112e52dfc144deea572a6
#
_cell.length_a   1.000
_cell.length_b   1.000
_cell.length_c   1.000
_cell.angle_alpha   90.00
_cell.angle_beta   90.00
_cell.angle_gamma   90.00
#
_symmetry.space_group_name_H-M   'P 1'
#
loop_
_entity.id
_entity.type
_entity.pdbx_description
1 polymer ?
#
loop_
_entity_poly.entity_id
_entity_poly.type
_entity_poly.pdbx_seq_one_letter_code
_entity_poly.pdbx_strand_id
1 'polypeptide(L)'
;MRKNITALFLAVVMAVTLLPTAFAAGNGYSDTQGHWGEDAIDRWSGYGVISGTGSGLFDPNAPLTRAQAAQIFANLLNLSATASVAQYTDVTVGSWYYDAIAKCVAAGILNGTDSNTMSPNTYVSREELFVMFARALGIQPQASAGVTFTDSASTASWAAGYVNALADMGVVGGSGDGTLAPKADIDRASVVALLDKAITAYGNTSGATVGSSSGIVLVVADNVTVMGSVETLVVAGGSAGISGSTVGSISVVGESASVSVGGSANVGQVSVTGANASVTVRGEATVSGVTIADTAQGAELTVSGDATVTAVDSAAQNVTISGDGTIEAATVS
;
A
#
# COMPACT_ATOMS: atom_id res chain seq x y z
N MET A 1 30.61 -15.90 -61.58
CA MET A 1 30.94 -15.09 -60.37
C MET A 1 29.70 -14.96 -59.50
N ARG A 2 29.57 -15.79 -58.46
CA ARG A 2 28.48 -15.77 -57.54
C ARG A 2 29.00 -15.05 -56.28
N LYS A 3 28.42 -13.89 -55.95
CA LYS A 3 28.69 -13.19 -54.68
C LYS A 3 27.68 -13.64 -53.65
N ASN A 4 28.14 -14.38 -52.64
CA ASN A 4 27.36 -14.73 -51.45
C ASN A 4 27.29 -13.50 -50.54
N ILE A 5 26.08 -13.02 -50.33
CA ILE A 5 25.80 -12.01 -49.31
C ILE A 5 25.38 -12.78 -48.05
N THR A 6 26.29 -12.85 -47.11
CA THR A 6 26.03 -13.38 -45.76
C THR A 6 25.31 -12.31 -44.99
N ALA A 7 24.03 -12.50 -44.71
CA ALA A 7 23.27 -11.63 -43.81
C ALA A 7 23.70 -11.90 -42.36
N LEU A 8 24.34 -10.93 -41.77
CA LEU A 8 24.71 -10.93 -40.37
C LEU A 8 23.47 -10.56 -39.53
N PHE A 9 22.82 -11.56 -38.95
CA PHE A 9 21.78 -11.30 -37.93
C PHE A 9 22.48 -10.83 -36.67
N LEU A 10 22.43 -9.52 -36.40
CA LEU A 10 22.82 -8.93 -35.12
C LEU A 10 21.67 -9.14 -34.14
N ALA A 11 21.72 -10.20 -33.37
CA ALA A 11 20.85 -10.39 -32.23
C ALA A 11 21.27 -9.39 -31.13
N VAL A 12 20.56 -8.28 -31.03
CA VAL A 12 20.68 -7.39 -29.89
C VAL A 12 19.99 -8.10 -28.72
N VAL A 13 20.77 -8.83 -27.94
CA VAL A 13 20.36 -9.27 -26.61
C VAL A 13 20.37 -8.00 -25.74
N MET A 14 19.21 -7.37 -25.56
CA MET A 14 19.01 -6.44 -24.45
C MET A 14 19.13 -7.22 -23.15
N ALA A 15 20.34 -7.27 -22.61
CA ALA A 15 20.51 -7.58 -21.20
C ALA A 15 19.82 -6.45 -20.44
N VAL A 16 18.60 -6.71 -19.96
CA VAL A 16 18.00 -5.93 -18.89
C VAL A 16 18.88 -6.17 -17.68
N THR A 17 19.91 -5.36 -17.54
CA THR A 17 20.60 -5.23 -16.26
C THR A 17 19.58 -4.60 -15.32
N LEU A 18 18.94 -5.45 -14.51
CA LEU A 18 18.43 -5.02 -13.21
C LEU A 18 19.64 -4.44 -12.47
N LEU A 19 19.88 -3.15 -12.68
CA LEU A 19 20.77 -2.43 -11.80
C LEU A 19 20.06 -2.49 -10.45
N PRO A 20 20.64 -3.14 -9.43
CA PRO A 20 20.20 -2.87 -8.09
C PRO A 20 20.32 -1.34 -7.97
N THR A 21 19.21 -0.66 -7.72
CA THR A 21 19.27 0.73 -7.27
C THR A 21 20.32 0.71 -6.17
N ALA A 22 21.46 1.34 -6.43
CA ALA A 22 22.47 1.50 -5.39
C ALA A 22 21.76 2.25 -4.28
N PHE A 23 21.34 1.50 -3.24
CA PHE A 23 20.95 2.12 -2.00
C PHE A 23 22.12 3.03 -1.63
N ALA A 24 21.87 4.32 -1.53
CA ALA A 24 22.86 5.24 -0.96
C ALA A 24 23.37 4.57 0.30
N ALA A 25 24.69 4.50 0.45
CA ALA A 25 25.35 3.89 1.60
C ALA A 25 24.57 4.26 2.85
N GLY A 26 24.08 3.24 3.56
CA GLY A 26 23.02 3.31 4.57
C GLY A 26 23.05 4.58 5.37
N ASN A 27 21.90 5.09 5.79
CA ASN A 27 21.80 6.33 6.57
C ASN A 27 22.66 6.31 7.84
N GLY A 28 23.37 5.19 8.06
CA GLY A 28 24.47 5.02 9.01
C GLY A 28 24.08 5.39 10.44
N TYR A 29 22.94 4.89 10.91
CA TYR A 29 22.62 5.01 12.34
C TYR A 29 23.58 4.14 13.15
N SER A 30 24.26 4.75 14.14
CA SER A 30 25.28 4.04 14.91
C SER A 30 24.71 2.96 15.83
N ASP A 31 23.44 3.00 16.13
CA ASP A 31 22.72 2.08 17.03
C ASP A 31 21.96 0.95 16.31
N THR A 32 22.03 0.89 14.98
CA THR A 32 21.41 -0.18 14.19
C THR A 32 22.40 -1.25 13.74
N GLN A 33 23.70 -1.04 13.89
CA GLN A 33 24.74 -1.99 13.49
C GLN A 33 24.59 -3.33 14.21
N GLY A 34 24.38 -4.40 13.42
CA GLY A 34 24.13 -5.75 13.95
C GLY A 34 22.76 -5.93 14.58
N HIS A 35 21.88 -4.96 14.50
CA HIS A 35 20.48 -5.10 14.91
C HIS A 35 19.73 -5.93 13.87
N TRP A 36 18.82 -6.80 14.32
CA TRP A 36 18.04 -7.69 13.44
C TRP A 36 17.24 -6.94 12.35
N GLY A 37 16.87 -5.71 12.58
CA GLY A 37 16.12 -4.85 11.65
C GLY A 37 17.00 -3.91 10.81
N GLU A 38 18.33 -3.99 10.86
CA GLU A 38 19.25 -3.05 10.20
C GLU A 38 18.94 -2.87 8.72
N ASP A 39 18.86 -3.96 7.95
CA ASP A 39 18.59 -3.89 6.50
C ASP A 39 17.25 -3.22 6.15
N ALA A 40 16.23 -3.52 6.94
CA ALA A 40 14.89 -2.93 6.76
C ALA A 40 14.91 -1.44 7.14
N ILE A 41 15.58 -1.07 8.23
CA ILE A 41 15.73 0.32 8.67
C ILE A 41 16.44 1.15 7.59
N ASP A 42 17.55 0.65 7.06
CA ASP A 42 18.29 1.33 6.00
C ASP A 42 17.45 1.52 4.74
N ARG A 43 16.72 0.49 4.34
CA ARG A 43 15.84 0.53 3.16
C ARG A 43 14.74 1.57 3.31
N TRP A 44 13.95 1.50 4.37
CA TRP A 44 12.80 2.40 4.56
C TRP A 44 13.19 3.82 4.94
N SER A 45 14.36 4.00 5.58
CA SER A 45 14.96 5.32 5.77
C SER A 45 15.47 5.90 4.45
N GLY A 46 16.06 5.05 3.60
CA GLY A 46 16.49 5.43 2.24
C GLY A 46 15.32 5.88 1.35
N TYR A 47 14.13 5.31 1.54
CA TYR A 47 12.91 5.78 0.89
C TYR A 47 12.31 7.06 1.53
N GLY A 48 12.84 7.53 2.65
CA GLY A 48 12.29 8.68 3.37
C GLY A 48 10.99 8.41 4.13
N VAL A 49 10.61 7.14 4.30
CA VAL A 49 9.38 6.73 4.99
C VAL A 49 9.51 6.92 6.49
N ILE A 50 10.66 6.58 7.05
CA ILE A 50 10.98 6.75 8.46
C ILE A 50 12.37 7.39 8.60
N SER A 51 12.56 8.18 9.65
CA SER A 51 13.84 8.84 9.94
C SER A 51 14.30 8.52 11.35
N GLY A 52 15.59 8.72 11.63
CA GLY A 52 16.14 8.62 12.97
C GLY A 52 15.59 9.69 13.92
N THR A 53 15.91 9.53 15.21
CA THR A 53 15.48 10.44 16.29
C THR A 53 16.39 11.63 16.47
N GLY A 54 17.50 11.67 15.76
CA GLY A 54 18.54 12.71 15.81
C GLY A 54 19.89 12.18 16.27
N SER A 55 20.93 13.01 16.18
CA SER A 55 22.29 12.67 16.62
C SER A 55 22.87 11.39 16.00
N GLY A 56 22.39 10.98 14.82
CA GLY A 56 22.84 9.75 14.15
C GLY A 56 22.29 8.46 14.76
N LEU A 57 21.19 8.55 15.52
CA LEU A 57 20.50 7.41 16.14
C LEU A 57 19.16 7.17 15.46
N PHE A 58 18.77 5.88 15.40
CA PHE A 58 17.45 5.44 14.98
C PHE A 58 16.54 5.12 16.15
N ASP A 59 17.11 4.70 17.27
CA ASP A 59 16.42 4.18 18.47
C ASP A 59 15.48 2.99 18.14
N PRO A 60 16.03 1.86 17.62
CA PRO A 60 15.22 0.76 17.06
C PRO A 60 14.25 0.14 18.09
N ASN A 61 14.65 0.07 19.36
CA ASN A 61 13.86 -0.52 20.43
C ASN A 61 12.96 0.50 21.18
N ALA A 62 12.97 1.77 20.76
CA ALA A 62 12.10 2.76 21.38
C ALA A 62 10.63 2.57 20.93
N PRO A 63 9.65 2.70 21.85
CA PRO A 63 8.25 2.63 21.49
C PRO A 63 7.85 3.79 20.58
N LEU A 64 6.93 3.52 19.64
CA LEU A 64 6.46 4.49 18.66
C LEU A 64 5.25 5.26 19.19
N THR A 65 5.25 6.59 19.05
CA THR A 65 4.05 7.38 19.37
C THR A 65 3.05 7.39 18.22
N ARG A 66 1.77 7.72 18.51
CA ARG A 66 0.72 7.85 17.48
C ARG A 66 1.04 8.93 16.45
N ALA A 67 1.65 10.04 16.88
CA ALA A 67 2.14 11.08 15.98
C ALA A 67 3.24 10.59 15.04
N GLN A 68 4.18 9.80 15.55
CA GLN A 68 5.24 9.20 14.73
C GLN A 68 4.67 8.15 13.75
N ALA A 69 3.70 7.35 14.17
CA ALA A 69 3.00 6.43 13.28
C ALA A 69 2.27 7.19 12.15
N ALA A 70 1.57 8.28 12.47
CA ALA A 70 0.94 9.13 11.46
C ALA A 70 1.96 9.68 10.45
N GLN A 71 3.12 10.13 10.91
CA GLN A 71 4.19 10.61 10.00
C GLN A 71 4.70 9.51 9.08
N ILE A 72 4.91 8.29 9.59
CA ILE A 72 5.34 7.15 8.79
C ILE A 72 4.31 6.83 7.69
N PHE A 73 3.03 6.75 8.01
CA PHE A 73 1.99 6.46 7.01
C PHE A 73 1.78 7.61 6.02
N ALA A 74 1.87 8.86 6.48
CA ALA A 74 1.81 10.01 5.58
C ALA A 74 2.95 10.01 4.56
N ASN A 75 4.16 9.65 4.98
CA ASN A 75 5.33 9.51 4.11
C ASN A 75 5.21 8.27 3.20
N LEU A 76 4.83 7.12 3.76
CA LEU A 76 4.70 5.85 3.03
C LEU A 76 3.79 5.98 1.82
N LEU A 77 2.65 6.66 2.00
CA LEU A 77 1.64 6.81 0.96
C LEU A 77 1.75 8.14 0.19
N ASN A 78 2.75 8.96 0.52
CA ASN A 78 2.92 10.29 -0.06
C ASN A 78 1.62 11.13 -0.01
N LEU A 79 0.92 11.11 1.15
CA LEU A 79 -0.37 11.75 1.31
C LEU A 79 -0.29 13.27 1.15
N SER A 80 -1.24 13.85 0.42
CA SER A 80 -1.35 15.30 0.18
C SER A 80 -2.65 15.89 0.74
N ALA A 81 -3.77 15.17 0.64
CA ALA A 81 -5.06 15.63 1.13
C ALA A 81 -5.09 15.72 2.67
N THR A 82 -5.75 16.74 3.20
CA THR A 82 -5.89 16.96 4.64
C THR A 82 -7.34 17.10 5.04
N ALA A 83 -7.70 16.57 6.21
CA ALA A 83 -8.99 16.81 6.85
C ALA A 83 -8.84 17.82 7.99
N SER A 84 -9.96 18.46 8.38
CA SER A 84 -9.97 19.25 9.60
C SER A 84 -9.77 18.35 10.82
N VAL A 85 -8.85 18.72 11.69
CA VAL A 85 -8.59 18.06 12.98
C VAL A 85 -8.92 18.96 14.16
N ALA A 86 -9.68 20.03 13.91
CA ALA A 86 -10.02 21.04 14.91
C ALA A 86 -10.88 20.49 16.09
N GLN A 87 -11.56 19.37 15.89
CA GLN A 87 -12.27 18.67 16.96
C GLN A 87 -11.34 18.05 18.01
N TYR A 88 -10.09 17.77 17.66
CA TYR A 88 -9.11 17.16 18.57
C TYR A 88 -8.34 18.24 19.30
N THR A 89 -8.68 18.45 20.56
CA THR A 89 -8.16 19.58 21.38
C THR A 89 -6.67 19.46 21.73
N ASP A 90 -6.12 18.26 21.59
CA ASP A 90 -4.72 17.92 21.85
C ASP A 90 -3.84 17.92 20.58
N VAL A 91 -4.41 18.27 19.41
CA VAL A 91 -3.67 18.45 18.16
C VAL A 91 -3.44 19.94 17.91
N THR A 92 -2.29 20.42 18.38
CA THR A 92 -1.97 21.87 18.34
C THR A 92 -1.51 22.27 16.93
N VAL A 93 -2.08 23.34 16.40
CA VAL A 93 -1.64 23.95 15.13
C VAL A 93 -0.16 24.37 15.27
N GLY A 94 0.64 24.02 14.26
CA GLY A 94 2.08 24.29 14.25
C GLY A 94 2.95 23.23 14.94
N SER A 95 2.34 22.19 15.54
CA SER A 95 3.09 21.00 15.96
C SER A 95 3.67 20.29 14.73
N TRP A 96 4.82 19.65 14.87
CA TRP A 96 5.47 18.90 13.80
C TRP A 96 4.60 17.78 13.22
N TYR A 97 3.68 17.26 14.00
CA TYR A 97 2.77 16.15 13.63
C TYR A 97 1.41 16.60 13.11
N TYR A 98 1.09 17.90 13.17
CA TYR A 98 -0.25 18.41 12.82
C TYR A 98 -0.65 17.99 11.40
N ASP A 99 0.23 18.22 10.45
CA ASP A 99 -0.01 17.94 9.03
C ASP A 99 -0.14 16.42 8.77
N ALA A 100 0.73 15.62 9.38
CA ALA A 100 0.70 14.16 9.25
C ALA A 100 -0.60 13.55 9.82
N ILE A 101 -1.07 14.04 10.97
CA ILE A 101 -2.34 13.62 11.56
C ILE A 101 -3.50 14.02 10.64
N ALA A 102 -3.54 15.26 10.15
CA ALA A 102 -4.60 15.74 9.26
C ALA A 102 -4.67 14.91 7.96
N LYS A 103 -3.52 14.53 7.39
CA LYS A 103 -3.41 13.65 6.23
C LYS A 103 -3.91 12.23 6.52
N CYS A 104 -3.49 11.63 7.63
CA CYS A 104 -3.93 10.28 8.01
C CYS A 104 -5.42 10.23 8.36
N VAL A 105 -5.98 11.31 8.92
CA VAL A 105 -7.43 11.42 9.16
C VAL A 105 -8.18 11.53 7.83
N ALA A 106 -7.71 12.35 6.88
CA ALA A 106 -8.29 12.46 5.54
C ALA A 106 -8.31 11.11 4.81
N ALA A 107 -7.23 10.34 4.94
CA ALA A 107 -7.09 9.01 4.33
C ALA A 107 -7.81 7.89 5.11
N GLY A 108 -8.51 8.18 6.22
CA GLY A 108 -9.21 7.19 7.04
C GLY A 108 -8.28 6.21 7.80
N ILE A 109 -6.97 6.48 7.83
CA ILE A 109 -5.96 5.63 8.46
C ILE A 109 -6.00 5.77 9.98
N LEU A 110 -6.12 7.01 10.46
CA LEU A 110 -6.06 7.38 11.87
C LEU A 110 -7.37 8.04 12.31
N ASN A 111 -7.90 7.56 13.42
CA ASN A 111 -9.03 8.15 14.12
C ASN A 111 -8.59 8.63 15.50
N GLY A 112 -9.39 9.51 16.14
CA GLY A 112 -9.20 9.88 17.53
C GLY A 112 -9.29 8.68 18.46
N THR A 113 -8.71 8.82 19.65
CA THR A 113 -8.88 7.85 20.75
C THR A 113 -10.26 7.99 21.39
N ASP A 114 -10.85 9.18 21.26
CA ASP A 114 -12.26 9.48 21.52
C ASP A 114 -12.75 10.61 20.58
N SER A 115 -13.92 11.19 20.88
CA SER A 115 -14.56 12.20 20.03
C SER A 115 -13.77 13.51 19.91
N ASN A 116 -12.89 13.82 20.87
CA ASN A 116 -12.20 15.11 20.93
C ASN A 116 -10.70 15.03 21.27
N THR A 117 -10.14 13.82 21.34
CA THR A 117 -8.71 13.60 21.53
C THR A 117 -8.11 12.66 20.50
N MET A 118 -6.90 12.95 20.08
CA MET A 118 -6.09 12.16 19.15
C MET A 118 -5.00 11.39 19.90
N SER A 119 -4.59 11.86 21.06
CA SER A 119 -3.50 11.32 21.88
C SER A 119 -2.16 11.21 21.15
N PRO A 120 -1.65 12.28 20.50
CA PRO A 120 -0.51 12.21 19.60
C PRO A 120 0.77 11.71 20.25
N ASN A 121 0.94 11.94 21.55
CA ASN A 121 2.16 11.61 22.30
C ASN A 121 2.07 10.27 23.06
N THR A 122 0.94 9.56 23.00
CA THR A 122 0.84 8.22 23.59
C THR A 122 1.47 7.19 22.65
N TYR A 123 2.00 6.13 23.25
CA TYR A 123 2.54 5.03 22.45
C TYR A 123 1.42 4.25 21.75
N VAL A 124 1.74 3.74 20.57
CA VAL A 124 0.82 2.94 19.76
C VAL A 124 0.96 1.48 20.17
N SER A 125 -0.16 0.84 20.47
CA SER A 125 -0.18 -0.61 20.65
C SER A 125 -0.03 -1.34 19.32
N ARG A 126 0.41 -2.60 19.39
CA ARG A 126 0.57 -3.44 18.19
C ARG A 126 -0.74 -3.58 17.42
N GLU A 127 -1.88 -3.80 18.09
CA GLU A 127 -3.18 -3.89 17.41
C GLU A 127 -3.60 -2.57 16.75
N GLU A 128 -3.32 -1.42 17.36
CA GLU A 128 -3.60 -0.11 16.75
C GLU A 128 -2.78 0.10 15.47
N LEU A 129 -1.47 -0.22 15.51
CA LEU A 129 -0.63 -0.11 14.33
C LEU A 129 -1.08 -1.05 13.21
N PHE A 130 -1.47 -2.28 13.54
CA PHE A 130 -1.96 -3.24 12.54
C PHE A 130 -3.22 -2.72 11.85
N VAL A 131 -4.14 -2.08 12.58
CA VAL A 131 -5.32 -1.46 11.99
C VAL A 131 -4.95 -0.26 11.11
N MET A 132 -4.05 0.61 11.57
CA MET A 132 -3.55 1.73 10.75
C MET A 132 -2.91 1.21 9.46
N PHE A 133 -2.07 0.18 9.55
CA PHE A 133 -1.41 -0.43 8.41
C PHE A 133 -2.40 -1.06 7.42
N ALA A 134 -3.36 -1.83 7.90
CA ALA A 134 -4.38 -2.44 7.06
C ALA A 134 -5.22 -1.39 6.31
N ARG A 135 -5.66 -0.35 7.02
CA ARG A 135 -6.40 0.77 6.42
C ARG A 135 -5.57 1.52 5.37
N ALA A 136 -4.29 1.76 5.66
CA ALA A 136 -3.36 2.42 4.74
C ALA A 136 -3.24 1.69 3.39
N LEU A 137 -3.34 0.38 3.40
CA LEU A 137 -3.22 -0.47 2.20
C LEU A 137 -4.58 -0.96 1.66
N GLY A 138 -5.71 -0.51 2.23
CA GLY A 138 -7.04 -0.93 1.80
C GLY A 138 -7.36 -2.39 2.11
N ILE A 139 -6.64 -3.02 3.05
CA ILE A 139 -6.87 -4.39 3.48
C ILE A 139 -8.17 -4.45 4.27
N GLN A 140 -9.12 -5.27 3.82
CA GLN A 140 -10.42 -5.41 4.45
C GLN A 140 -10.36 -6.37 5.65
N PRO A 141 -11.14 -6.11 6.73
CA PRO A 141 -11.17 -6.99 7.89
C PRO A 141 -11.84 -8.33 7.54
N GLN A 142 -11.34 -9.42 8.13
CA GLN A 142 -11.84 -10.78 7.96
C GLN A 142 -12.42 -11.32 9.29
N ALA A 143 -13.50 -12.09 9.19
CA ALA A 143 -14.19 -12.63 10.35
C ALA A 143 -13.33 -13.65 11.13
N SER A 144 -12.47 -14.40 10.43
CA SER A 144 -11.59 -15.42 11.01
C SER A 144 -10.26 -15.45 10.30
N ALA A 145 -9.22 -15.97 10.94
CA ALA A 145 -7.92 -16.24 10.35
C ALA A 145 -7.63 -17.74 10.35
N GLY A 146 -6.82 -18.18 9.38
CA GLY A 146 -6.25 -19.53 9.37
C GLY A 146 -5.16 -19.71 10.44
N VAL A 147 -4.59 -18.61 10.94
CA VAL A 147 -3.59 -18.58 12.00
C VAL A 147 -4.20 -17.96 13.25
N THR A 148 -4.03 -18.65 14.40
CA THR A 148 -4.50 -18.16 15.70
C THR A 148 -3.34 -17.98 16.66
N PHE A 149 -3.43 -16.95 17.49
CA PHE A 149 -2.46 -16.69 18.57
C PHE A 149 -3.07 -17.11 19.91
N THR A 150 -2.24 -17.54 20.85
CA THR A 150 -2.70 -18.02 22.16
C THR A 150 -3.41 -16.95 22.98
N ASP A 151 -3.13 -15.68 22.70
CA ASP A 151 -3.70 -14.49 23.33
C ASP A 151 -4.69 -13.71 22.43
N SER A 152 -5.19 -14.34 21.36
CA SER A 152 -6.13 -13.71 20.40
C SER A 152 -7.35 -13.09 21.09
N ALA A 153 -7.81 -13.68 22.21
CA ALA A 153 -8.93 -13.16 23.01
C ALA A 153 -8.65 -11.77 23.62
N SER A 154 -7.39 -11.35 23.72
CA SER A 154 -6.97 -10.04 24.20
C SER A 154 -7.06 -8.95 23.12
N THR A 155 -7.21 -9.33 21.85
CA THR A 155 -7.37 -8.38 20.75
C THR A 155 -8.74 -7.71 20.83
N ALA A 156 -8.76 -6.38 20.72
CA ALA A 156 -10.01 -5.64 20.72
C ALA A 156 -10.89 -6.00 19.53
N SER A 157 -12.22 -6.00 19.71
CA SER A 157 -13.17 -6.41 18.65
C SER A 157 -13.04 -5.56 17.37
N TRP A 158 -12.71 -4.29 17.48
CA TRP A 158 -12.49 -3.39 16.34
C TRP A 158 -11.20 -3.69 15.57
N ALA A 159 -10.22 -4.35 16.20
CA ALA A 159 -8.94 -4.71 15.60
C ALA A 159 -8.91 -6.15 15.06
N ALA A 160 -9.71 -7.04 15.65
CA ALA A 160 -9.65 -8.48 15.40
C ALA A 160 -9.73 -8.85 13.91
N GLY A 161 -10.65 -8.24 13.17
CA GLY A 161 -10.79 -8.51 11.74
C GLY A 161 -9.57 -8.12 10.91
N TYR A 162 -8.92 -7.02 11.22
CA TYR A 162 -7.70 -6.58 10.55
C TYR A 162 -6.50 -7.44 10.91
N VAL A 163 -6.39 -7.81 12.19
CA VAL A 163 -5.36 -8.75 12.65
C VAL A 163 -5.50 -10.09 11.92
N ASN A 164 -6.72 -10.62 11.79
CA ASN A 164 -7.00 -11.85 11.05
C ASN A 164 -6.52 -11.75 9.59
N ALA A 165 -6.89 -10.67 8.90
CA ALA A 165 -6.48 -10.47 7.51
C ALA A 165 -4.95 -10.41 7.35
N LEU A 166 -4.26 -9.66 8.22
CA LEU A 166 -2.81 -9.54 8.18
C LEU A 166 -2.08 -10.84 8.57
N ALA A 167 -2.67 -11.65 9.46
CA ALA A 167 -2.16 -12.95 9.83
C ALA A 167 -2.26 -13.96 8.69
N ASP A 168 -3.40 -13.98 7.97
CA ASP A 168 -3.60 -14.84 6.80
C ASP A 168 -2.67 -14.48 5.64
N MET A 169 -2.36 -13.20 5.46
CA MET A 169 -1.34 -12.73 4.52
C MET A 169 0.09 -13.08 4.97
N GLY A 170 0.25 -13.64 6.17
CA GLY A 170 1.56 -13.92 6.75
C GLY A 170 2.34 -12.67 7.15
N VAL A 171 1.75 -11.47 7.08
CA VAL A 171 2.39 -10.20 7.40
C VAL A 171 2.62 -10.07 8.90
N VAL A 172 1.60 -10.40 9.70
CA VAL A 172 1.68 -10.40 11.15
C VAL A 172 2.04 -11.81 11.64
N GLY A 173 3.11 -11.90 12.43
CA GLY A 173 3.53 -13.10 13.15
C GLY A 173 3.51 -12.83 14.65
N GLY A 174 3.43 -13.87 15.46
CA GLY A 174 3.56 -13.78 16.90
C GLY A 174 5.00 -13.47 17.35
N SER A 175 5.17 -13.32 18.66
CA SER A 175 6.45 -13.02 19.31
C SER A 175 7.40 -14.25 19.40
N GLY A 176 7.13 -15.31 18.64
CA GLY A 176 7.92 -16.55 18.65
C GLY A 176 7.49 -17.58 19.72
N ASP A 177 6.72 -17.15 20.69
CA ASP A 177 6.10 -17.99 21.74
C ASP A 177 4.62 -18.33 21.44
N GLY A 178 4.13 -17.95 20.26
CA GLY A 178 2.74 -18.14 19.84
C GLY A 178 1.79 -17.04 20.30
N THR A 179 2.30 -15.95 20.93
CA THR A 179 1.50 -14.78 21.31
C THR A 179 1.58 -13.67 20.27
N LEU A 180 0.51 -12.88 20.13
CA LEU A 180 0.44 -11.65 19.33
C LEU A 180 0.91 -10.43 20.12
N ALA A 181 0.65 -10.42 21.42
CA ALA A 181 0.82 -9.31 22.34
C ALA A 181 0.10 -8.01 21.85
N PRO A 182 -1.23 -8.05 21.57
CA PRO A 182 -1.93 -6.97 20.86
C PRO A 182 -1.91 -5.63 21.61
N LYS A 183 -1.83 -5.67 22.94
CA LYS A 183 -1.83 -4.47 23.81
C LYS A 183 -0.43 -3.93 24.12
N ALA A 184 0.62 -4.64 23.76
CA ALA A 184 1.98 -4.15 23.95
C ALA A 184 2.28 -2.97 23.02
N ASP A 185 3.05 -2.01 23.52
CA ASP A 185 3.59 -0.94 22.68
C ASP A 185 4.46 -1.52 21.56
N ILE A 186 4.35 -0.96 20.37
CA ILE A 186 5.18 -1.39 19.25
C ILE A 186 6.44 -0.53 19.18
N ASP A 187 7.60 -1.18 18.99
CA ASP A 187 8.85 -0.47 18.77
C ASP A 187 9.07 -0.09 17.31
N ARG A 188 10.00 0.83 17.09
CA ARG A 188 10.31 1.41 15.78
C ARG A 188 10.82 0.38 14.78
N ALA A 189 11.69 -0.55 15.21
CA ALA A 189 12.20 -1.61 14.34
C ALA A 189 11.10 -2.60 13.93
N SER A 190 10.17 -2.92 14.82
CA SER A 190 9.03 -3.78 14.51
C SER A 190 8.10 -3.17 13.45
N VAL A 191 7.90 -1.84 13.46
CA VAL A 191 7.15 -1.16 12.42
C VAL A 191 7.83 -1.29 11.07
N VAL A 192 9.14 -1.05 11.01
CA VAL A 192 9.91 -1.15 9.76
C VAL A 192 9.91 -2.57 9.22
N ALA A 193 10.05 -3.57 10.11
CA ALA A 193 9.99 -4.97 9.73
C ALA A 193 8.60 -5.37 9.19
N LEU A 194 7.52 -4.81 9.73
CA LEU A 194 6.17 -5.00 9.22
C LEU A 194 6.05 -4.47 7.78
N LEU A 195 6.53 -3.24 7.53
CA LEU A 195 6.56 -2.66 6.19
C LEU A 195 7.36 -3.54 5.22
N ASP A 196 8.56 -3.95 5.62
CA ASP A 196 9.49 -4.72 4.80
C ASP A 196 8.97 -6.12 4.44
N LYS A 197 8.28 -6.74 5.39
CA LYS A 197 7.67 -8.05 5.19
C LYS A 197 6.46 -8.01 4.27
N ALA A 198 5.65 -6.96 4.35
CA ALA A 198 4.42 -6.84 3.60
C ALA A 198 4.65 -6.28 2.18
N ILE A 199 5.47 -5.23 2.06
CA ILE A 199 5.66 -4.48 0.82
C ILE A 199 6.95 -4.96 0.15
N THR A 200 6.79 -5.80 -0.85
CA THR A 200 7.90 -6.47 -1.55
C THR A 200 8.44 -5.66 -2.73
N ALA A 201 7.67 -4.68 -3.21
CA ALA A 201 8.13 -3.69 -4.19
C ALA A 201 7.45 -2.34 -3.95
N TYR A 202 8.20 -1.26 -4.10
CA TYR A 202 7.73 0.09 -3.79
C TYR A 202 7.99 1.05 -4.96
N GLY A 203 6.91 1.43 -5.64
CA GLY A 203 6.89 2.36 -6.78
C GLY A 203 6.72 3.81 -6.31
N ASN A 204 7.77 4.40 -5.73
CA ASN A 204 7.80 5.75 -5.20
C ASN A 204 8.50 6.77 -6.10
N THR A 205 8.90 6.35 -7.29
CA THR A 205 9.58 7.20 -8.27
C THR A 205 8.82 7.20 -9.59
N SER A 206 8.55 8.37 -10.13
CA SER A 206 7.83 8.51 -11.40
C SER A 206 8.57 7.83 -12.54
N GLY A 207 7.82 7.04 -13.34
CA GLY A 207 8.36 6.27 -14.45
C GLY A 207 9.07 4.97 -14.05
N ALA A 208 9.10 4.62 -12.77
CA ALA A 208 9.71 3.38 -12.31
C ALA A 208 8.99 2.14 -12.85
N THR A 209 9.73 1.03 -12.92
CA THR A 209 9.17 -0.30 -13.18
C THR A 209 9.27 -1.14 -11.91
N VAL A 210 8.17 -1.72 -11.48
CA VAL A 210 8.07 -2.53 -10.27
C VAL A 210 7.35 -3.85 -10.55
N GLY A 211 7.56 -4.85 -9.71
CA GLY A 211 6.85 -6.12 -9.75
C GLY A 211 7.38 -7.07 -8.69
N SER A 212 6.52 -7.92 -8.19
CA SER A 212 6.87 -8.98 -7.24
C SER A 212 5.83 -10.08 -7.30
N SER A 213 6.27 -11.32 -7.29
CA SER A 213 5.39 -12.50 -7.34
C SER A 213 4.77 -12.85 -5.98
N SER A 214 5.12 -12.15 -4.92
CA SER A 214 4.60 -12.37 -3.57
C SER A 214 4.43 -11.04 -2.83
N GLY A 215 3.55 -11.00 -1.86
CA GLY A 215 3.31 -9.82 -1.05
C GLY A 215 2.68 -8.66 -1.83
N ILE A 216 2.89 -7.46 -1.33
CA ILE A 216 2.27 -6.24 -1.85
C ILE A 216 3.26 -5.45 -2.70
N VAL A 217 2.85 -5.10 -3.92
CA VAL A 217 3.45 -4.04 -4.73
C VAL A 217 2.71 -2.75 -4.42
N LEU A 218 3.38 -1.77 -3.81
CA LEU A 218 2.79 -0.48 -3.46
C LEU A 218 3.25 0.60 -4.43
N VAL A 219 2.31 1.33 -5.03
CA VAL A 219 2.55 2.46 -5.95
C VAL A 219 2.03 3.76 -5.33
N VAL A 220 2.90 4.76 -5.27
CA VAL A 220 2.60 6.11 -4.75
C VAL A 220 3.09 7.24 -5.66
N ALA A 221 3.69 6.91 -6.80
CA ALA A 221 4.19 7.87 -7.78
C ALA A 221 3.49 7.72 -9.13
N ASP A 222 3.68 8.72 -10.01
CA ASP A 222 3.08 8.73 -11.33
C ASP A 222 3.82 7.84 -12.33
N ASN A 223 3.05 7.32 -13.32
CA ASN A 223 3.58 6.58 -14.47
C ASN A 223 4.42 5.34 -14.10
N VAL A 224 4.09 4.69 -13.00
CA VAL A 224 4.77 3.46 -12.57
C VAL A 224 4.27 2.30 -13.43
N THR A 225 5.22 1.53 -14.01
CA THR A 225 4.91 0.33 -14.77
C THR A 225 4.97 -0.89 -13.87
N VAL A 226 3.90 -1.69 -13.86
CA VAL A 226 3.82 -2.94 -13.09
C VAL A 226 4.00 -4.12 -14.05
N MET A 227 4.96 -5.00 -13.77
CA MET A 227 5.33 -6.11 -14.64
C MET A 227 5.31 -7.46 -13.91
N GLY A 228 5.07 -8.51 -14.69
CA GLY A 228 5.15 -9.90 -14.25
C GLY A 228 3.87 -10.42 -13.58
N SER A 229 4.02 -11.44 -12.73
CA SER A 229 2.92 -11.95 -11.91
C SER A 229 2.93 -11.23 -10.57
N VAL A 230 1.84 -10.55 -10.22
CA VAL A 230 1.72 -9.78 -8.97
C VAL A 230 0.55 -10.34 -8.17
N GLU A 231 0.79 -10.65 -6.91
CA GLU A 231 -0.27 -11.16 -6.01
C GLU A 231 -1.23 -10.03 -5.65
N THR A 232 -0.71 -8.95 -5.09
CA THR A 232 -1.50 -7.79 -4.68
C THR A 232 -0.81 -6.49 -5.11
N LEU A 233 -1.54 -5.65 -5.84
CA LEU A 233 -1.13 -4.29 -6.19
C LEU A 233 -1.96 -3.29 -5.38
N VAL A 234 -1.30 -2.37 -4.69
CA VAL A 234 -1.94 -1.24 -4.02
C VAL A 234 -1.51 0.06 -4.71
N VAL A 235 -2.47 0.84 -5.20
CA VAL A 235 -2.23 2.16 -5.78
C VAL A 235 -2.77 3.20 -4.80
N ALA A 236 -1.87 3.75 -4.00
CA ALA A 236 -2.21 4.70 -2.95
C ALA A 236 -1.97 6.16 -3.34
N GLY A 237 -1.42 6.39 -4.52
CA GLY A 237 -1.22 7.70 -5.12
C GLY A 237 -0.66 7.57 -6.53
N GLY A 238 -0.68 8.66 -7.29
CA GLY A 238 -0.16 8.69 -8.65
C GLY A 238 -0.85 7.74 -9.60
N SER A 239 -0.07 7.05 -10.46
CA SER A 239 -0.64 6.20 -11.50
C SER A 239 0.16 4.93 -11.76
N ALA A 240 -0.53 3.80 -11.95
CA ALA A 240 0.04 2.51 -12.30
C ALA A 240 -0.44 2.02 -13.67
N GLY A 241 0.47 1.57 -14.50
CA GLY A 241 0.20 0.92 -15.78
C GLY A 241 0.55 -0.57 -15.75
N ILE A 242 -0.38 -1.42 -16.16
CA ILE A 242 -0.23 -2.88 -16.22
C ILE A 242 -0.43 -3.30 -17.68
N SER A 243 0.49 -4.07 -18.24
CA SER A 243 0.35 -4.57 -19.61
C SER A 243 0.93 -5.97 -19.73
N GLY A 244 0.13 -6.93 -20.17
CA GLY A 244 0.54 -8.33 -20.38
C GLY A 244 0.93 -9.06 -19.09
N SER A 245 0.46 -8.59 -17.94
CA SER A 245 0.78 -9.14 -16.61
C SER A 245 -0.44 -9.82 -16.00
N THR A 246 -0.20 -10.74 -15.05
CA THR A 246 -1.27 -11.31 -14.21
C THR A 246 -1.23 -10.67 -12.84
N VAL A 247 -2.36 -10.15 -12.38
CA VAL A 247 -2.49 -9.51 -11.06
C VAL A 247 -3.64 -10.17 -10.32
N GLY A 248 -3.38 -10.72 -9.14
CA GLY A 248 -4.42 -11.36 -8.31
C GLY A 248 -5.46 -10.35 -7.85
N SER A 249 -5.01 -9.26 -7.23
CA SER A 249 -5.89 -8.19 -6.78
C SER A 249 -5.26 -6.82 -6.92
N ILE A 250 -6.10 -5.80 -7.16
CA ILE A 250 -5.71 -4.38 -7.19
C ILE A 250 -6.58 -3.63 -6.18
N SER A 251 -5.93 -2.85 -5.31
CA SER A 251 -6.61 -1.90 -4.41
C SER A 251 -6.22 -0.48 -4.80
N VAL A 252 -7.19 0.33 -5.25
CA VAL A 252 -6.99 1.76 -5.56
C VAL A 252 -7.53 2.55 -4.38
N VAL A 253 -6.61 2.94 -3.48
CA VAL A 253 -6.96 3.53 -2.18
C VAL A 253 -6.72 5.04 -2.11
N GLY A 254 -5.85 5.57 -2.97
CA GLY A 254 -5.51 6.99 -2.99
C GLY A 254 -6.58 7.85 -3.62
N GLU A 255 -6.77 9.06 -3.09
CA GLU A 255 -7.57 10.08 -3.76
C GLU A 255 -6.93 10.42 -5.11
N SER A 256 -7.75 10.45 -6.17
CA SER A 256 -7.32 10.69 -7.56
C SER A 256 -6.25 9.73 -8.09
N ALA A 257 -6.01 8.60 -7.40
CA ALA A 257 -5.11 7.56 -7.89
C ALA A 257 -5.69 6.90 -9.14
N SER A 258 -4.82 6.47 -10.05
CA SER A 258 -5.26 5.86 -11.30
C SER A 258 -4.56 4.54 -11.61
N VAL A 259 -5.30 3.61 -12.21
CA VAL A 259 -4.74 2.37 -12.72
C VAL A 259 -5.21 2.12 -14.16
N SER A 260 -4.28 1.77 -15.02
CA SER A 260 -4.56 1.36 -16.40
C SER A 260 -4.14 -0.08 -16.62
N VAL A 261 -5.13 -0.94 -16.90
CA VAL A 261 -4.96 -2.36 -17.23
C VAL A 261 -5.08 -2.51 -18.73
N GLY A 262 -4.04 -2.95 -19.40
CA GLY A 262 -3.99 -2.97 -20.88
C GLY A 262 -3.32 -4.19 -21.46
N GLY A 263 -3.24 -4.25 -22.80
CA GLY A 263 -2.71 -5.38 -23.54
C GLY A 263 -3.53 -6.65 -23.28
N SER A 264 -2.85 -7.74 -22.94
CA SER A 264 -3.47 -9.04 -22.57
C SER A 264 -3.38 -9.28 -21.04
N ALA A 265 -3.40 -8.24 -20.25
CA ALA A 265 -3.34 -8.38 -18.78
C ALA A 265 -4.57 -9.09 -18.23
N ASN A 266 -4.36 -9.93 -17.22
CA ASN A 266 -5.42 -10.64 -16.51
C ASN A 266 -5.41 -10.21 -15.03
N VAL A 267 -6.54 -9.68 -14.57
CA VAL A 267 -6.71 -9.18 -13.20
C VAL A 267 -7.88 -9.92 -12.53
N GLY A 268 -7.64 -10.44 -11.34
CA GLY A 268 -8.68 -11.07 -10.54
C GLY A 268 -9.71 -10.05 -10.05
N GLN A 269 -9.38 -9.29 -9.04
CA GLN A 269 -10.28 -8.31 -8.42
C GLN A 269 -9.68 -6.91 -8.40
N VAL A 270 -10.52 -5.90 -8.63
CA VAL A 270 -10.18 -4.49 -8.43
C VAL A 270 -11.10 -3.90 -7.36
N SER A 271 -10.55 -3.36 -6.29
CA SER A 271 -11.28 -2.63 -5.26
C SER A 271 -10.90 -1.16 -5.31
N VAL A 272 -11.90 -0.29 -5.41
CA VAL A 272 -11.73 1.17 -5.44
C VAL A 272 -12.34 1.77 -4.19
N THR A 273 -11.51 2.40 -3.37
CA THR A 273 -11.93 3.10 -2.14
C THR A 273 -11.54 4.57 -2.13
N GLY A 274 -10.60 4.97 -3.00
CA GLY A 274 -10.18 6.35 -3.13
C GLY A 274 -11.20 7.22 -3.87
N ALA A 275 -11.50 8.39 -3.35
CA ALA A 275 -12.35 9.37 -4.03
C ALA A 275 -11.68 9.86 -5.32
N ASN A 276 -12.49 10.12 -6.37
CA ASN A 276 -12.03 10.56 -7.68
C ASN A 276 -10.97 9.63 -8.32
N ALA A 277 -10.87 8.39 -7.85
CA ALA A 277 -9.95 7.40 -8.42
C ALA A 277 -10.43 6.93 -9.80
N SER A 278 -9.50 6.55 -10.67
CA SER A 278 -9.84 6.07 -12.00
C SER A 278 -9.27 4.70 -12.31
N VAL A 279 -10.10 3.85 -12.91
CA VAL A 279 -9.72 2.52 -13.42
C VAL A 279 -10.00 2.48 -14.92
N THR A 280 -8.98 2.22 -15.72
CA THR A 280 -9.11 2.05 -17.17
C THR A 280 -8.72 0.63 -17.54
N VAL A 281 -9.62 -0.11 -18.21
CA VAL A 281 -9.38 -1.44 -18.76
C VAL A 281 -9.48 -1.35 -20.27
N ARG A 282 -8.42 -1.77 -20.99
CA ARG A 282 -8.32 -1.56 -22.44
C ARG A 282 -7.58 -2.68 -23.17
N GLY A 283 -7.72 -2.70 -24.51
CA GLY A 283 -7.09 -3.72 -25.35
C GLY A 283 -7.80 -5.07 -25.16
N GLU A 284 -7.08 -6.14 -24.95
CA GLU A 284 -7.58 -7.50 -24.70
C GLU A 284 -7.56 -7.86 -23.20
N ALA A 285 -7.45 -6.86 -22.32
CA ALA A 285 -7.34 -7.09 -20.88
C ALA A 285 -8.65 -7.64 -20.28
N THR A 286 -8.51 -8.52 -19.29
CA THR A 286 -9.63 -9.11 -18.57
C THR A 286 -9.56 -8.78 -17.07
N VAL A 287 -10.71 -8.43 -16.48
CA VAL A 287 -10.89 -8.18 -15.05
C VAL A 287 -12.09 -9.00 -14.57
N SER A 288 -11.89 -9.89 -13.59
CA SER A 288 -12.99 -10.73 -13.10
C SER A 288 -14.02 -9.93 -12.29
N GLY A 289 -13.60 -8.90 -11.55
CA GLY A 289 -14.53 -8.07 -10.80
C GLY A 289 -13.98 -6.71 -10.46
N VAL A 290 -14.86 -5.70 -10.41
CA VAL A 290 -14.57 -4.35 -9.91
C VAL A 290 -15.59 -4.02 -8.83
N THR A 291 -15.10 -3.70 -7.64
CA THR A 291 -15.93 -3.21 -6.53
C THR A 291 -15.58 -1.75 -6.24
N ILE A 292 -16.57 -0.87 -6.25
CA ILE A 292 -16.42 0.56 -5.98
C ILE A 292 -17.13 0.85 -4.66
N ALA A 293 -16.36 1.09 -3.60
CA ALA A 293 -16.89 1.32 -2.26
C ALA A 293 -17.63 2.66 -2.17
N ASP A 294 -18.51 2.81 -1.19
CA ASP A 294 -19.26 4.04 -0.90
C ASP A 294 -18.36 5.26 -0.64
N THR A 295 -17.13 5.04 -0.18
CA THR A 295 -16.11 6.08 0.01
C THR A 295 -15.52 6.62 -1.30
N ALA A 296 -15.59 5.86 -2.39
CA ALA A 296 -15.00 6.20 -3.69
C ALA A 296 -15.88 7.15 -4.53
N GLN A 297 -16.32 8.24 -3.90
CA GLN A 297 -17.17 9.25 -4.56
C GLN A 297 -16.44 9.85 -5.78
N GLY A 298 -17.16 9.98 -6.90
CA GLY A 298 -16.60 10.52 -8.13
C GLY A 298 -15.64 9.58 -8.86
N ALA A 299 -15.57 8.30 -8.49
CA ALA A 299 -14.72 7.35 -9.18
C ALA A 299 -15.14 7.12 -10.63
N GLU A 300 -14.18 6.79 -11.48
CA GLU A 300 -14.37 6.54 -12.90
C GLU A 300 -13.90 5.14 -13.29
N LEU A 301 -14.73 4.39 -14.01
CA LEU A 301 -14.38 3.12 -14.65
C LEU A 301 -14.56 3.28 -16.17
N THR A 302 -13.47 3.10 -16.91
CA THR A 302 -13.52 3.08 -18.38
C THR A 302 -13.12 1.69 -18.88
N VAL A 303 -13.98 1.07 -19.70
CA VAL A 303 -13.70 -0.22 -20.34
C VAL A 303 -13.75 -0.02 -21.85
N SER A 304 -12.65 -0.29 -22.58
CA SER A 304 -12.57 0.05 -24.01
C SER A 304 -11.87 -1.01 -24.86
N GLY A 305 -12.24 -1.03 -26.15
CA GLY A 305 -11.74 -2.02 -27.12
C GLY A 305 -12.28 -3.42 -26.83
N ASP A 306 -11.44 -4.43 -26.94
CA ASP A 306 -11.81 -5.83 -26.69
C ASP A 306 -11.69 -6.21 -25.20
N ALA A 307 -11.53 -5.22 -24.31
CA ALA A 307 -11.42 -5.46 -22.87
C ALA A 307 -12.75 -5.95 -22.27
N THR A 308 -12.65 -6.84 -21.30
CA THR A 308 -13.79 -7.42 -20.60
C THR A 308 -13.69 -7.26 -19.08
N VAL A 309 -14.78 -6.81 -18.47
CA VAL A 309 -15.00 -6.83 -17.02
C VAL A 309 -16.20 -7.72 -16.75
N THR A 310 -16.00 -8.82 -16.00
CA THR A 310 -17.08 -9.78 -15.77
C THR A 310 -18.15 -9.21 -14.83
N ALA A 311 -17.76 -8.56 -13.75
CA ALA A 311 -18.72 -7.99 -12.80
C ALA A 311 -18.27 -6.61 -12.29
N VAL A 312 -19.23 -5.70 -12.15
CA VAL A 312 -19.06 -4.40 -11.48
C VAL A 312 -20.09 -4.27 -10.38
N ASP A 313 -19.64 -3.98 -9.17
CA ASP A 313 -20.48 -3.68 -8.02
C ASP A 313 -20.10 -2.32 -7.44
N SER A 314 -21.05 -1.37 -7.40
CA SER A 314 -20.81 -0.01 -6.95
C SER A 314 -21.78 0.40 -5.85
N ALA A 315 -21.25 0.75 -4.70
CA ALA A 315 -21.95 1.41 -3.60
C ALA A 315 -21.72 2.93 -3.57
N ALA A 316 -20.81 3.46 -4.39
CA ALA A 316 -20.51 4.88 -4.41
C ALA A 316 -21.54 5.67 -5.24
N GLN A 317 -21.78 6.91 -4.83
CA GLN A 317 -22.54 7.88 -5.62
C GLN A 317 -21.64 8.62 -6.61
N ASN A 318 -22.24 9.15 -7.70
CA ASN A 318 -21.55 9.93 -8.75
C ASN A 318 -20.39 9.17 -9.43
N VAL A 319 -20.54 7.85 -9.59
CA VAL A 319 -19.59 7.03 -10.36
C VAL A 319 -19.87 7.17 -11.84
N THR A 320 -18.82 7.32 -12.63
CA THR A 320 -18.90 7.32 -14.09
C THR A 320 -18.40 5.98 -14.62
N ILE A 321 -19.25 5.26 -15.36
CA ILE A 321 -18.87 4.06 -16.09
C ILE A 321 -19.01 4.37 -17.58
N SER A 322 -17.94 4.18 -18.36
CA SER A 322 -17.87 4.58 -19.76
C SER A 322 -17.03 3.62 -20.62
N GLY A 323 -17.03 3.83 -21.94
CA GLY A 323 -16.26 3.08 -22.90
C GLY A 323 -17.12 2.21 -23.81
N ASP A 324 -16.46 1.50 -24.72
CA ASP A 324 -17.06 0.62 -25.76
C ASP A 324 -16.69 -0.87 -25.56
N GLY A 325 -15.97 -1.18 -24.50
CA GLY A 325 -15.64 -2.56 -24.10
C GLY A 325 -16.81 -3.29 -23.47
N THR A 326 -16.59 -4.51 -23.00
CA THR A 326 -17.63 -5.38 -22.46
C THR A 326 -17.68 -5.35 -20.94
N ILE A 327 -18.86 -5.11 -20.36
CA ILE A 327 -19.19 -5.37 -18.95
C ILE A 327 -20.33 -6.38 -18.95
N GLU A 328 -20.09 -7.59 -18.39
CA GLU A 328 -21.07 -8.67 -18.46
C GLU A 328 -22.21 -8.50 -17.43
N ALA A 329 -21.89 -7.96 -16.24
CA ALA A 329 -22.85 -7.68 -15.19
C ALA A 329 -22.48 -6.41 -14.43
N ALA A 330 -23.46 -5.58 -14.07
CA ALA A 330 -23.26 -4.40 -13.25
C ALA A 330 -24.40 -4.24 -12.23
N THR A 331 -24.04 -4.00 -10.97
CA THR A 331 -24.94 -3.64 -9.88
C THR A 331 -24.54 -2.28 -9.32
N VAL A 332 -25.52 -1.38 -9.21
CA VAL A 332 -25.31 -0.05 -8.60
C VAL A 332 -26.37 0.09 -7.52
N SER A 333 -25.95 0.27 -6.27
CA SER A 333 -26.81 0.33 -5.08
C SER A 333 -26.85 1.75 -4.48
#